data_e7b2520c672761d7b0b5e9891bfb92b1
#
_entry.id   e7b2520c672761d7b0b5e9891bfb92b1
#
_cell.length_a   1.000
_cell.length_b   1.000
_cell.length_c   1.000
_cell.angle_alpha   90.00
_cell.angle_beta   90.00
_cell.angle_gamma   90.00
#
_symmetry.space_group_name_H-M   'P 1'
#
loop_
_entity.id
_entity.type
_entity.pdbx_description
1 polymer ?
#
loop_
_entity_poly.entity_id
_entity_poly.type
_entity_poly.pdbx_seq_one_letter_code
_entity_poly.pdbx_strand_id
1 'polypeptide(L)'
;RRSLSAALGHLLVVLVTFESEAEMIAKEFGKGDFEVVYPSLTMQTEFPVAIVEKVVDKKGTRKQAQAYLEYLWSKDGQENAAQNYLRPRDADLLKKYAHFFPPLKTFTVDDVFGGANKAFATHFKDGGSFDQIYVQK
;
A
#
# COMPACT_ATOMS: atom_id res chain seq x y z
N ARG A 1 -1.70 12.22 28.30
CA ARG A 1 -1.76 11.30 27.12
C ARG A 1 -2.51 10.05 27.56
N ARG A 2 -3.77 9.94 27.22
CA ARG A 2 -4.52 8.69 27.39
C ARG A 2 -4.06 7.75 26.27
N SER A 3 -3.58 6.54 26.61
CA SER A 3 -3.20 5.56 25.61
C SER A 3 -4.42 5.21 24.75
N LEU A 4 -4.21 4.97 23.47
CA LEU A 4 -5.28 4.53 22.55
C LEU A 4 -5.97 3.25 23.09
N SER A 5 -5.22 2.38 23.78
CA SER A 5 -5.73 1.18 24.45
C SER A 5 -6.77 1.48 25.52
N ALA A 6 -6.66 2.62 26.22
CA ALA A 6 -7.64 3.04 27.22
C ALA A 6 -8.93 3.60 26.61
N ALA A 7 -8.86 4.14 25.36
CA ALA A 7 -10.02 4.69 24.67
C ALA A 7 -10.77 3.64 23.83
N LEU A 8 -10.09 2.59 23.36
CA LEU A 8 -10.65 1.54 22.51
C LEU A 8 -11.08 0.27 23.25
N GLY A 9 -10.94 0.27 24.58
CA GLY A 9 -11.40 -0.78 25.49
C GLY A 9 -11.74 -2.12 24.84
N HIS A 10 -10.80 -3.04 24.68
CA HIS A 10 -10.97 -4.43 24.22
C HIS A 10 -11.66 -4.68 22.87
N LEU A 11 -11.93 -3.67 22.04
CA LEU A 11 -12.76 -3.83 20.84
C LEU A 11 -11.97 -4.06 19.55
N LEU A 12 -10.69 -3.67 19.45
CA LEU A 12 -9.87 -3.88 18.28
C LEU A 12 -8.76 -4.90 18.57
N VAL A 13 -9.02 -6.15 18.20
CA VAL A 13 -8.03 -7.22 18.37
C VAL A 13 -7.06 -7.29 17.21
N VAL A 14 -7.50 -6.95 15.99
CA VAL A 14 -6.71 -7.01 14.76
C VAL A 14 -7.00 -5.80 13.88
N LEU A 15 -5.93 -5.14 13.41
CA LEU A 15 -5.98 -4.13 12.36
C LEU A 15 -5.33 -4.72 11.10
N VAL A 16 -6.07 -4.73 9.98
CA VAL A 16 -5.53 -5.06 8.65
C VAL A 16 -5.26 -3.76 7.92
N THR A 17 -4.01 -3.52 7.54
CA THR A 17 -3.59 -2.26 6.92
C THR A 17 -2.40 -2.44 5.99
N PHE A 18 -1.94 -1.38 5.33
CA PHE A 18 -0.73 -1.40 4.52
C PHE A 18 0.54 -1.45 5.39
N GLU A 19 1.61 -2.05 4.84
CA GLU A 19 2.92 -2.13 5.52
C GLU A 19 3.41 -0.76 6.01
N SER A 20 3.33 0.27 5.16
CA SER A 20 3.73 1.63 5.51
C SER A 20 2.93 2.23 6.66
N GLU A 21 1.64 1.95 6.72
CA GLU A 21 0.77 2.44 7.81
C GLU A 21 1.07 1.73 9.12
N ALA A 22 1.33 0.42 9.09
CA ALA A 22 1.72 -0.33 10.27
C ALA A 22 3.01 0.23 10.90
N GLU A 23 4.02 0.55 10.08
CA GLU A 23 5.28 1.15 10.55
C GLU A 23 5.08 2.59 11.08
N MET A 24 4.24 3.40 10.45
CA MET A 24 3.91 4.74 10.94
C MET A 24 3.19 4.67 12.29
N ILE A 25 2.24 3.76 12.46
CA ILE A 25 1.55 3.51 13.74
C ILE A 25 2.56 3.09 14.82
N ALA A 26 3.48 2.16 14.49
CA ALA A 26 4.52 1.72 15.39
C ALA A 26 5.44 2.85 15.85
N LYS A 27 5.74 3.79 14.95
CA LYS A 27 6.56 4.97 15.24
C LYS A 27 5.83 5.98 16.15
N GLU A 28 4.54 6.19 15.91
CA GLU A 28 3.75 7.21 16.63
C GLU A 28 3.34 6.74 18.03
N PHE A 29 2.88 5.51 18.15
CA PHE A 29 2.31 4.98 19.41
C PHE A 29 3.25 4.09 20.21
N GLY A 30 4.39 3.69 19.62
CA GLY A 30 5.35 2.76 20.24
C GLY A 30 5.02 1.30 19.96
N LYS A 31 6.06 0.45 19.99
CA LYS A 31 5.95 -0.98 19.66
C LYS A 31 5.44 -1.85 20.83
N GLY A 32 5.12 -1.24 21.98
CA GLY A 32 4.78 -1.99 23.21
C GLY A 32 3.37 -2.56 23.25
N ASP A 33 2.42 -1.98 22.51
CA ASP A 33 1.00 -2.28 22.64
C ASP A 33 0.45 -3.15 21.48
N PHE A 34 1.25 -3.46 20.46
CA PHE A 34 0.86 -4.29 19.31
C PHE A 34 2.05 -4.93 18.61
N GLU A 35 1.78 -6.01 17.91
CA GLU A 35 2.73 -6.75 17.07
C GLU A 35 2.34 -6.62 15.61
N VAL A 36 3.33 -6.35 14.73
CA VAL A 36 3.13 -6.36 13.29
C VAL A 36 3.34 -7.79 12.79
N VAL A 37 2.29 -8.42 12.29
CA VAL A 37 2.33 -9.77 11.74
C VAL A 37 2.29 -9.68 10.21
N TYR A 38 3.35 -10.14 9.56
CA TYR A 38 3.42 -10.27 8.11
C TYR A 38 2.84 -11.63 7.68
N PRO A 39 1.84 -11.64 6.77
CA PRO A 39 1.32 -12.89 6.24
C PRO A 39 2.39 -13.67 5.46
N SER A 40 2.29 -15.00 5.46
CA SER A 40 3.18 -15.89 4.68
C SER A 40 3.09 -15.68 3.17
N LEU A 41 1.97 -15.12 2.71
CA LEU A 41 1.69 -14.68 1.34
C LEU A 41 0.85 -13.41 1.41
N THR A 42 1.25 -12.38 0.67
CA THR A 42 0.52 -11.12 0.65
C THR A 42 0.41 -10.55 -0.76
N MET A 43 -0.60 -9.74 -0.99
CA MET A 43 -0.78 -9.06 -2.27
C MET A 43 0.17 -7.87 -2.37
N GLN A 44 0.94 -7.81 -3.46
CA GLN A 44 1.69 -6.62 -3.80
C GLN A 44 0.74 -5.58 -4.37
N THR A 45 0.53 -4.52 -3.62
CA THR A 45 -0.28 -3.40 -4.09
C THR A 45 0.55 -2.51 -5.02
N GLU A 46 0.14 -2.44 -6.26
CA GLU A 46 0.73 -1.55 -7.26
C GLU A 46 -0.10 -0.28 -7.33
N PHE A 47 0.59 0.87 -7.24
CA PHE A 47 -0.04 2.19 -7.34
C PHE A 47 0.26 2.78 -8.72
N PRO A 48 -0.57 2.54 -9.74
CA PRO A 48 -0.37 3.13 -11.05
C PRO A 48 -0.53 4.65 -10.98
N VAL A 49 0.38 5.35 -11.62
CA VAL A 49 0.31 6.81 -11.77
C VAL A 49 0.26 7.17 -13.24
N ALA A 50 -0.55 8.18 -13.60
CA ALA A 50 -0.70 8.64 -14.96
C ALA A 50 -0.88 10.15 -15.03
N ILE A 51 -0.47 10.72 -16.17
CA ILE A 51 -0.73 12.12 -16.49
C ILE A 51 -2.19 12.27 -16.91
N VAL A 52 -2.90 13.24 -16.32
CA VAL A 52 -4.24 13.62 -16.77
C VAL A 52 -4.09 14.59 -17.95
N GLU A 53 -4.06 14.05 -19.16
CA GLU A 53 -3.72 14.74 -20.40
C GLU A 53 -4.45 16.08 -20.58
N LYS A 54 -5.78 16.10 -20.48
CA LYS A 54 -6.59 17.32 -20.64
C LYS A 54 -6.24 18.41 -19.62
N VAL A 55 -5.78 18.02 -18.43
CA VAL A 55 -5.43 18.98 -17.36
C VAL A 55 -4.07 19.61 -17.63
N VAL A 56 -3.06 18.79 -17.96
CA VAL A 56 -1.70 19.29 -18.21
C VAL A 56 -1.65 20.15 -19.46
N ASP A 57 -2.42 19.84 -20.50
CA ASP A 57 -2.52 20.62 -21.71
C ASP A 57 -3.18 21.98 -21.42
N LYS A 58 -4.33 21.97 -20.74
CA LYS A 58 -5.01 23.22 -20.35
C LYS A 58 -4.15 24.13 -19.49
N LYS A 59 -3.31 23.56 -18.61
CA LYS A 59 -2.46 24.33 -17.68
C LYS A 59 -1.05 24.58 -18.19
N GLY A 60 -0.64 24.00 -19.32
CA GLY A 60 0.72 24.09 -19.84
C GLY A 60 1.78 23.44 -18.93
N THR A 61 1.39 22.43 -18.11
CA THR A 61 2.25 21.83 -17.06
C THR A 61 2.74 20.42 -17.42
N ARG A 62 2.67 20.00 -18.68
CA ARG A 62 3.07 18.66 -19.12
C ARG A 62 4.49 18.30 -18.73
N LYS A 63 5.45 19.18 -18.99
CA LYS A 63 6.86 18.94 -18.67
C LYS A 63 7.09 18.73 -17.17
N GLN A 64 6.44 19.53 -16.34
CA GLN A 64 6.56 19.42 -14.89
C GLN A 64 5.94 18.13 -14.36
N ALA A 65 4.76 17.76 -14.89
CA ALA A 65 4.08 16.51 -14.52
C ALA A 65 4.92 15.29 -14.92
N GLN A 66 5.47 15.29 -16.12
CA GLN A 66 6.33 14.21 -16.59
C GLN A 66 7.60 14.09 -15.74
N ALA A 67 8.30 15.21 -15.49
CA ALA A 67 9.50 15.22 -14.66
C ALA A 67 9.23 14.72 -13.24
N TYR A 68 8.07 15.05 -12.67
CA TYR A 68 7.66 14.53 -11.37
C TYR A 68 7.45 13.01 -11.39
N LEU A 69 6.77 12.47 -12.40
CA LEU A 69 6.55 11.03 -12.50
C LEU A 69 7.89 10.28 -12.73
N GLU A 70 8.77 10.82 -13.59
CA GLU A 70 10.10 10.24 -13.80
C GLU A 70 10.94 10.25 -12.52
N TYR A 71 10.85 11.31 -11.70
CA TYR A 71 11.51 11.36 -10.40
C TYR A 71 11.05 10.23 -9.47
N LEU A 72 9.78 9.87 -9.45
CA LEU A 72 9.28 8.77 -8.60
C LEU A 72 9.96 7.42 -8.90
N TRP A 73 10.42 7.23 -10.14
CA TRP A 73 11.15 6.03 -10.56
C TRP A 73 12.67 6.16 -10.46
N SER A 74 13.19 7.36 -10.23
CA SER A 74 14.60 7.59 -10.02
C SER A 74 15.09 6.93 -8.72
N LYS A 75 16.42 6.72 -8.62
CA LYS A 75 17.01 6.17 -7.40
C LYS A 75 16.71 7.03 -6.17
N ASP A 76 16.78 8.37 -6.32
CA ASP A 76 16.50 9.32 -5.24
C ASP A 76 15.02 9.28 -4.83
N GLY A 77 14.10 9.19 -5.79
CA GLY A 77 12.67 9.05 -5.53
C GLY A 77 12.35 7.73 -4.82
N GLN A 78 12.96 6.63 -5.25
CA GLN A 78 12.81 5.33 -4.60
C GLN A 78 13.43 5.30 -3.19
N GLU A 79 14.55 5.99 -2.98
CA GLU A 79 15.15 6.13 -1.65
C GLU A 79 14.28 6.96 -0.71
N ASN A 80 13.72 8.06 -1.20
CA ASN A 80 12.75 8.86 -0.45
C ASN A 80 11.51 8.02 -0.08
N ALA A 81 11.00 7.22 -1.01
CA ALA A 81 9.91 6.28 -0.73
C ALA A 81 10.27 5.31 0.42
N ALA A 82 11.47 4.70 0.36
CA ALA A 82 11.94 3.77 1.39
C ALA A 82 12.07 4.42 2.78
N GLN A 83 12.54 5.67 2.85
CA GLN A 83 12.63 6.44 4.10
C GLN A 83 11.26 6.76 4.71
N ASN A 84 10.21 6.72 3.90
CA ASN A 84 8.82 6.92 4.31
C ASN A 84 8.02 5.60 4.36
N TYR A 85 8.72 4.47 4.58
CA TYR A 85 8.13 3.14 4.74
C TYR A 85 7.38 2.61 3.53
N LEU A 86 7.61 3.18 2.35
CA LEU A 86 7.11 2.64 1.10
C LEU A 86 8.16 1.72 0.49
N ARG A 87 7.82 0.46 0.30
CA ARG A 87 8.74 -0.59 -0.19
C ARG A 87 9.26 -0.22 -1.59
N PRO A 88 10.58 0.03 -1.75
CA PRO A 88 11.14 0.39 -3.05
C PRO A 88 11.17 -0.82 -3.99
N ARG A 89 11.17 -0.57 -5.29
CA ARG A 89 11.34 -1.62 -6.32
C ARG A 89 12.82 -1.88 -6.64
N ASP A 90 13.69 -0.93 -6.34
CA ASP A 90 15.15 -1.07 -6.51
C ASP A 90 15.70 -2.10 -5.53
N ALA A 91 16.39 -3.12 -6.07
CA ALA A 91 16.91 -4.25 -5.27
C ALA A 91 18.03 -3.85 -4.29
N ASP A 92 18.82 -2.85 -4.64
CA ASP A 92 19.91 -2.38 -3.75
C ASP A 92 19.33 -1.55 -2.60
N LEU A 93 18.29 -0.76 -2.89
CA LEU A 93 17.55 -0.04 -1.85
C LEU A 93 16.80 -1.00 -0.94
N LEU A 94 16.20 -2.07 -1.47
CA LEU A 94 15.59 -3.12 -0.63
C LEU A 94 16.61 -3.75 0.34
N LYS A 95 17.83 -4.01 -0.12
CA LYS A 95 18.90 -4.51 0.74
C LYS A 95 19.32 -3.47 1.78
N LYS A 96 19.49 -2.21 1.37
CA LYS A 96 19.86 -1.10 2.26
C LYS A 96 18.86 -0.89 3.39
N TYR A 97 17.57 -1.03 3.08
CA TYR A 97 16.45 -0.84 4.00
C TYR A 97 15.81 -2.15 4.50
N ALA A 98 16.58 -3.27 4.47
CA ALA A 98 16.07 -4.59 4.87
C ALA A 98 15.56 -4.66 6.32
N HIS A 99 15.97 -3.74 7.17
CA HIS A 99 15.49 -3.64 8.56
C HIS A 99 14.04 -3.14 8.66
N PHE A 100 13.53 -2.43 7.63
CA PHE A 100 12.13 -2.05 7.51
C PHE A 100 11.32 -3.03 6.66
N PHE A 101 11.96 -3.66 5.67
CA PHE A 101 11.29 -4.45 4.65
C PHE A 101 11.74 -5.92 4.71
N PRO A 102 11.13 -6.75 5.56
CA PRO A 102 11.45 -8.17 5.59
C PRO A 102 11.13 -8.82 4.22
N PRO A 103 11.83 -9.91 3.86
CA PRO A 103 11.49 -10.67 2.66
C PRO A 103 10.06 -11.18 2.73
N LEU A 104 9.26 -10.90 1.69
CA LEU A 104 7.87 -11.31 1.60
C LEU A 104 7.65 -12.11 0.33
N LYS A 105 6.82 -13.16 0.43
CA LYS A 105 6.25 -13.82 -0.74
C LYS A 105 5.02 -13.04 -1.17
N THR A 106 5.06 -12.49 -2.38
CA THR A 106 3.99 -11.65 -2.90
C THR A 106 3.37 -12.22 -4.17
N PHE A 107 2.16 -11.80 -4.48
CA PHE A 107 1.49 -11.99 -5.76
C PHE A 107 0.84 -10.69 -6.21
N THR A 108 0.63 -10.52 -7.51
CA THR A 108 -0.09 -9.38 -8.08
C THR A 108 -1.54 -9.72 -8.38
N VAL A 109 -2.37 -8.71 -8.64
CA VAL A 109 -3.75 -8.90 -9.10
C VAL A 109 -3.77 -9.63 -10.44
N ASP A 110 -2.78 -9.37 -11.30
CA ASP A 110 -2.68 -10.05 -12.60
C ASP A 110 -2.38 -11.54 -12.46
N ASP A 111 -1.48 -11.92 -11.55
CA ASP A 111 -1.07 -13.30 -11.33
C ASP A 111 -2.22 -14.21 -10.88
N VAL A 112 -3.05 -13.71 -9.97
CA VAL A 112 -4.07 -14.55 -9.31
C VAL A 112 -5.46 -14.33 -9.88
N PHE A 113 -5.79 -13.08 -10.23
CA PHE A 113 -7.16 -12.71 -10.63
C PHE A 113 -7.31 -12.40 -12.13
N GLY A 114 -6.21 -12.42 -12.88
CA GLY A 114 -6.21 -12.15 -14.32
C GLY A 114 -6.51 -10.68 -14.66
N GLY A 115 -6.07 -9.78 -13.79
CA GLY A 115 -6.15 -8.34 -13.94
C GLY A 115 -7.30 -7.66 -13.19
N ALA A 116 -7.14 -6.36 -12.99
CA ALA A 116 -8.06 -5.54 -12.18
C ALA A 116 -9.51 -5.57 -12.71
N ASN A 117 -9.71 -5.52 -14.03
CA ASN A 117 -11.05 -5.55 -14.62
C ASN A 117 -11.77 -6.87 -14.36
N LYS A 118 -11.05 -7.99 -14.48
CA LYS A 118 -11.62 -9.32 -14.21
C LYS A 118 -11.89 -9.50 -12.73
N ALA A 119 -10.96 -9.07 -11.88
CA ALA A 119 -11.13 -9.08 -10.43
C ALA A 119 -12.37 -8.28 -10.01
N PHE A 120 -12.54 -7.07 -10.55
CA PHE A 120 -13.71 -6.24 -10.29
C PHE A 120 -15.00 -6.92 -10.74
N ALA A 121 -15.04 -7.40 -12.00
CA ALA A 121 -16.23 -8.02 -12.56
C ALA A 121 -16.67 -9.30 -11.83
N THR A 122 -15.72 -10.04 -11.25
CA THR A 122 -16.01 -11.29 -10.54
C THR A 122 -16.38 -11.06 -9.08
N HIS A 123 -15.67 -10.15 -8.41
CA HIS A 123 -15.72 -10.06 -6.96
C HIS A 123 -16.45 -8.82 -6.43
N PHE A 124 -16.41 -7.70 -7.14
CA PHE A 124 -16.83 -6.41 -6.59
C PHE A 124 -18.00 -5.73 -7.31
N LYS A 125 -18.41 -6.21 -8.49
CA LYS A 125 -19.64 -5.72 -9.12
C LYS A 125 -20.87 -6.18 -8.34
N ASP A 126 -21.99 -5.55 -8.56
CA ASP A 126 -23.30 -5.92 -7.98
C ASP A 126 -23.58 -7.43 -8.17
N GLY A 127 -23.87 -8.12 -7.08
CA GLY A 127 -24.04 -9.57 -7.05
C GLY A 127 -22.73 -10.38 -7.15
N GLY A 128 -21.56 -9.74 -7.08
CA GLY A 128 -20.26 -10.40 -7.06
C GLY A 128 -20.00 -11.17 -5.76
N SER A 129 -18.81 -11.82 -5.69
CA SER A 129 -18.46 -12.66 -4.53
C SER A 129 -18.49 -11.90 -3.21
N PHE A 130 -18.15 -10.60 -3.21
CA PHE A 130 -18.15 -9.76 -2.01
C PHE A 130 -19.57 -9.62 -1.45
N ASP A 131 -20.54 -9.30 -2.30
CA ASP A 131 -21.95 -9.16 -1.88
C ASP A 131 -22.51 -10.47 -1.33
N GLN A 132 -22.10 -11.61 -1.91
CA GLN A 132 -22.54 -12.94 -1.44
C GLN A 132 -21.99 -13.28 -0.04
N ILE A 133 -20.77 -12.80 0.29
CA ILE A 133 -20.16 -12.99 1.61
C ILE A 133 -20.76 -12.04 2.64
N TYR A 134 -21.09 -10.82 2.22
CA TYR A 134 -21.55 -9.73 3.07
C TYR A 134 -23.08 -9.64 3.17
N VAL A 135 -23.78 -10.74 3.04
CA VAL A 135 -25.22 -10.76 3.33
C VAL A 135 -25.44 -10.52 4.81
N GLN A 136 -25.93 -9.33 5.15
CA GLN A 136 -26.43 -9.09 6.51
C GLN A 136 -27.59 -10.05 6.78
N LYS A 137 -27.42 -10.89 7.82
CA LYS A 137 -28.52 -11.65 8.41
C LYS A 137 -29.36 -10.75 9.27
#